data_b81cf7d7bede93694766516a04c7d4e4
#
_entry.id   b81cf7d7bede93694766516a04c7d4e4
#
_cell.length_a   1.000
_cell.length_b   1.000
_cell.length_c   1.000
_cell.angle_alpha   90.00
_cell.angle_beta   90.00
_cell.angle_gamma   90.00
#
_symmetry.space_group_name_H-M   'P 1'
#
loop_
_entity.id
_entity.type
_entity.pdbx_description
1 polymer ?
#
loop_
_entity_poly.entity_id
_entity_poly.type
_entity_poly.pdbx_seq_one_letter_code
_entity_poly.pdbx_strand_id
1 'polypeptide(L)'
;MAQLIFVATLLAALGTALLAGNFFAFSTFLMKALGGLSAERGIVAMQAIIAAIKKPDFLVVFFGTAVLCAVLAGSALLHWGAPGSCYLLAGALLFLLGAFPVTMLRNVPLNTQLTAVTPDSKKGRDVWKRFQASWGMWNHIRTVTALLACALLILALAEMGNPFAR
;
A
#
# COMPACT_ATOMS: atom_id res chain seq x y z
N MET A 1 26.48 9.45 -5.06
CA MET A 1 25.79 8.18 -4.85
C MET A 1 24.99 8.18 -3.53
N ALA A 2 25.64 8.45 -2.38
CA ALA A 2 24.95 8.46 -1.06
C ALA A 2 23.74 9.40 -1.00
N GLN A 3 23.84 10.63 -1.48
CA GLN A 3 22.74 11.59 -1.51
C GLN A 3 21.55 11.09 -2.33
N LEU A 4 21.80 10.44 -3.46
CA LEU A 4 20.75 9.87 -4.31
C LEU A 4 19.99 8.72 -3.61
N ILE A 5 20.73 7.82 -2.94
CA ILE A 5 20.13 6.72 -2.18
C ILE A 5 19.32 7.27 -1.01
N PHE A 6 19.83 8.28 -0.30
CA PHE A 6 19.12 8.94 0.78
C PHE A 6 17.79 9.55 0.31
N VAL A 7 17.82 10.35 -0.77
CA VAL A 7 16.61 10.97 -1.34
C VAL A 7 15.62 9.89 -1.82
N ALA A 8 16.10 8.87 -2.51
CA ALA A 8 15.24 7.77 -2.96
C ALA A 8 14.60 7.03 -1.77
N THR A 9 15.36 6.80 -0.69
CA THR A 9 14.84 6.17 0.54
C THR A 9 13.81 7.05 1.21
N LEU A 10 14.03 8.37 1.28
CA LEU A 10 13.06 9.33 1.81
C LEU A 10 11.76 9.31 1.00
N LEU A 11 11.86 9.34 -0.32
CA LEU A 11 10.68 9.28 -1.21
C LEU A 11 9.94 7.94 -1.07
N ALA A 12 10.66 6.83 -0.95
CA ALA A 12 10.04 5.52 -0.69
C ALA A 12 9.35 5.45 0.68
N ALA A 13 9.96 6.04 1.73
CA ALA A 13 9.35 6.14 3.05
C ALA A 13 8.06 6.98 3.03
N LEU A 14 8.08 8.14 2.36
CA LEU A 14 6.89 8.97 2.18
C LEU A 14 5.80 8.25 1.36
N GLY A 15 6.18 7.58 0.29
CA GLY A 15 5.25 6.78 -0.53
C GLY A 15 4.61 5.65 0.26
N THR A 16 5.40 4.88 1.01
CA THR A 16 4.87 3.82 1.89
C THR A 16 3.99 4.38 3.00
N ALA A 17 4.31 5.55 3.57
CA ALA A 17 3.50 6.22 4.59
C ALA A 17 2.13 6.64 4.04
N LEU A 18 2.08 7.27 2.86
CA LEU A 18 0.82 7.66 2.19
C LEU A 18 -0.07 6.44 1.92
N LEU A 19 0.52 5.37 1.40
CA LEU A 19 -0.20 4.12 1.12
C LEU A 19 -0.68 3.46 2.42
N ALA A 20 0.18 3.39 3.44
CA ALA A 20 -0.16 2.86 4.75
C ALA A 20 -1.31 3.64 5.39
N GLY A 21 -1.30 4.97 5.33
CA GLY A 21 -2.37 5.83 5.82
C GLY A 21 -3.70 5.59 5.11
N ASN A 22 -3.67 5.45 3.78
CA ASN A 22 -4.85 5.08 3.01
C ASN A 22 -5.39 3.68 3.42
N PHE A 23 -4.53 2.68 3.53
CA PHE A 23 -4.93 1.33 3.95
C PHE A 23 -5.43 1.31 5.40
N PHE A 24 -4.81 2.07 6.29
CA PHE A 24 -5.21 2.23 7.67
C PHE A 24 -6.62 2.82 7.79
N ALA A 25 -6.95 3.84 7.03
CA ALA A 25 -8.29 4.43 7.02
C ALA A 25 -9.35 3.38 6.65
N PHE A 26 -9.11 2.54 5.65
CA PHE A 26 -9.99 1.43 5.30
C PHE A 26 -10.03 0.33 6.36
N SER A 27 -8.91 0.08 7.04
CA SER A 27 -8.82 -0.96 8.08
C SER A 27 -9.57 -0.59 9.36
N THR A 28 -9.71 0.71 9.64
CA THR A 28 -10.22 1.20 10.93
C THR A 28 -11.66 1.72 10.86
N PHE A 29 -11.96 2.61 9.92
CA PHE A 29 -13.27 3.29 9.91
C PHE A 29 -14.01 3.28 8.57
N LEU A 30 -13.34 3.36 7.41
CA LEU A 30 -14.04 3.47 6.12
C LEU A 30 -14.87 2.23 5.78
N MET A 31 -14.28 1.03 5.87
CA MET A 31 -15.05 -0.20 5.60
C MET A 31 -16.17 -0.41 6.62
N LYS A 32 -15.96 -0.02 7.87
CA LYS A 32 -17.00 -0.08 8.91
C LYS A 32 -18.15 0.89 8.60
N ALA A 33 -17.83 2.12 8.20
CA ALA A 33 -18.82 3.10 7.79
C ALA A 33 -19.62 2.65 6.56
N LEU A 34 -18.94 2.14 5.51
CA LEU A 34 -19.59 1.60 4.32
C LEU A 34 -20.48 0.38 4.63
N GLY A 35 -20.04 -0.49 5.55
CA GLY A 35 -20.80 -1.65 6.00
C GLY A 35 -22.03 -1.30 6.83
N GLY A 36 -22.09 -0.13 7.44
CA GLY A 36 -23.25 0.42 8.14
C GLY A 36 -24.34 0.96 7.21
N LEU A 37 -24.05 1.14 5.92
CA LEU A 37 -25.04 1.53 4.92
C LEU A 37 -25.88 0.33 4.45
N SER A 38 -27.01 0.60 3.77
CA SER A 38 -27.65 -0.46 2.98
C SER A 38 -26.67 -1.05 1.96
N ALA A 39 -26.77 -2.33 1.64
CA ALA A 39 -25.85 -3.00 0.72
C ALA A 39 -25.74 -2.25 -0.62
N GLU A 40 -26.85 -1.80 -1.16
CA GLU A 40 -26.89 -1.00 -2.39
C GLU A 40 -26.04 0.28 -2.30
N ARG A 41 -26.23 1.07 -1.23
CA ARG A 41 -25.48 2.33 -1.02
C ARG A 41 -24.00 2.06 -0.75
N GLY A 42 -23.69 1.01 0.02
CA GLY A 42 -22.31 0.61 0.28
C GLY A 42 -21.59 0.18 -1.01
N ILE A 43 -22.26 -0.57 -1.89
CA ILE A 43 -21.72 -0.99 -3.18
C ILE A 43 -21.46 0.25 -4.08
N VAL A 44 -22.46 1.14 -4.23
CA VAL A 44 -22.32 2.35 -5.04
C VAL A 44 -21.15 3.20 -4.57
N ALA A 45 -21.06 3.44 -3.26
CA ALA A 45 -19.97 4.23 -2.68
C ALA A 45 -18.60 3.57 -2.91
N MET A 46 -18.48 2.25 -2.69
CA MET A 46 -17.21 1.54 -2.89
C MET A 46 -16.83 1.45 -4.37
N GLN A 47 -17.79 1.28 -5.29
CA GLN A 47 -17.53 1.33 -6.74
C GLN A 47 -17.00 2.70 -7.17
N ALA A 48 -17.54 3.80 -6.62
CA ALA A 48 -17.04 5.15 -6.86
C ALA A 48 -15.61 5.34 -6.34
N ILE A 49 -15.29 4.83 -5.14
CA ILE A 49 -13.94 4.84 -4.59
C ILE A 49 -12.98 4.04 -5.47
N ILE A 50 -13.37 2.83 -5.91
CA ILE A 50 -12.56 2.00 -6.81
C ILE A 50 -12.29 2.72 -8.14
N ALA A 51 -13.26 3.45 -8.68
CA ALA A 51 -13.05 4.26 -9.87
C ALA A 51 -12.05 5.41 -9.63
N ALA A 52 -12.15 6.06 -8.46
CA ALA A 52 -11.26 7.18 -8.10
C ALA A 52 -9.79 6.75 -7.92
N ILE A 53 -9.53 5.60 -7.29
CA ILE A 53 -8.14 5.11 -7.09
C ILE A 53 -7.45 4.63 -8.38
N LYS A 54 -8.18 4.46 -9.48
CA LYS A 54 -7.60 4.15 -10.80
C LYS A 54 -7.05 5.39 -11.53
N LYS A 55 -7.20 6.58 -10.95
CA LYS A 55 -6.64 7.82 -11.50
C LYS A 55 -5.11 7.87 -11.33
N PRO A 56 -4.42 8.63 -12.20
CA PRO A 56 -2.95 8.69 -12.22
C PRO A 56 -2.32 9.00 -10.87
N ASP A 57 -2.92 9.88 -10.09
CA ASP A 57 -2.36 10.35 -8.80
C ASP A 57 -2.06 9.22 -7.84
N PHE A 58 -3.03 8.32 -7.64
CA PHE A 58 -2.82 7.14 -6.78
C PHE A 58 -1.87 6.12 -7.40
N LEU A 59 -2.00 5.89 -8.72
CA LEU A 59 -1.18 4.90 -9.43
C LEU A 59 0.29 5.29 -9.44
N VAL A 60 0.61 6.58 -9.63
CA VAL A 60 1.98 7.09 -9.57
C VAL A 60 2.60 6.83 -8.20
N VAL A 61 1.89 7.13 -7.11
CA VAL A 61 2.38 6.84 -5.76
C VAL A 61 2.57 5.34 -5.56
N PHE A 62 1.59 4.52 -5.95
CA PHE A 62 1.63 3.07 -5.72
C PHE A 62 2.75 2.39 -6.49
N PHE A 63 2.80 2.57 -7.82
CA PHE A 63 3.83 1.95 -8.66
C PHE A 63 5.19 2.63 -8.51
N GLY A 64 5.24 3.95 -8.33
CA GLY A 64 6.47 4.69 -8.08
C GLY A 64 7.16 4.22 -6.80
N THR A 65 6.39 4.01 -5.71
CA THR A 65 6.93 3.44 -4.47
C THR A 65 7.48 2.03 -4.70
N ALA A 66 6.79 1.18 -5.49
CA ALA A 66 7.27 -0.16 -5.79
C ALA A 66 8.58 -0.14 -6.60
N VAL A 67 8.69 0.74 -7.59
CA VAL A 67 9.93 0.91 -8.36
C VAL A 67 11.07 1.40 -7.48
N LEU A 68 10.82 2.41 -6.63
CA LEU A 68 11.83 2.89 -5.67
C LEU A 68 12.28 1.77 -4.73
N CYS A 69 11.35 1.00 -4.17
CA CYS A 69 11.70 -0.13 -3.31
C CYS A 69 12.52 -1.20 -4.05
N ALA A 70 12.22 -1.49 -5.33
CA ALA A 70 13.00 -2.45 -6.11
C ALA A 70 14.44 -1.97 -6.35
N VAL A 71 14.61 -0.69 -6.71
CA VAL A 71 15.94 -0.08 -6.89
C VAL A 71 16.72 -0.05 -5.57
N LEU A 72 16.06 0.32 -4.46
CA LEU A 72 16.67 0.37 -3.14
C LEU A 72 17.05 -1.02 -2.62
N ALA A 73 16.25 -2.04 -2.86
CA ALA A 73 16.60 -3.43 -2.52
C ALA A 73 17.86 -3.88 -3.28
N GLY A 74 17.93 -3.60 -4.59
CA GLY A 74 19.13 -3.87 -5.38
C GLY A 74 20.36 -3.12 -4.88
N SER A 75 20.20 -1.82 -4.55
CA SER A 75 21.28 -1.01 -3.98
C SER A 75 21.77 -1.55 -2.63
N ALA A 76 20.85 -1.97 -1.75
CA ALA A 76 21.21 -2.52 -0.44
C ALA A 76 22.00 -3.84 -0.55
N LEU A 77 21.67 -4.67 -1.54
CA LEU A 77 22.41 -5.91 -1.82
C LEU A 77 23.82 -5.64 -2.36
N LEU A 78 23.95 -4.66 -3.26
CA LEU A 78 25.24 -4.28 -3.84
C LEU A 78 26.16 -3.59 -2.83
N HIS A 79 25.61 -2.93 -1.82
CA HIS A 79 26.34 -2.18 -0.79
C HIS A 79 26.02 -2.71 0.62
N TRP A 80 26.04 -4.04 0.79
CA TRP A 80 25.55 -4.72 2.01
C TRP A 80 26.23 -4.24 3.30
N GLY A 81 27.47 -3.83 3.26
CA GLY A 81 28.22 -3.33 4.43
C GLY A 81 27.98 -1.85 4.74
N ALA A 82 27.18 -1.12 3.95
CA ALA A 82 26.93 0.29 4.20
C ALA A 82 25.93 0.48 5.36
N PRO A 83 26.04 1.61 6.13
CA PRO A 83 25.09 1.92 7.20
C PRO A 83 23.64 1.90 6.70
N GLY A 84 22.76 1.26 7.45
CA GLY A 84 21.33 1.16 7.13
C GLY A 84 20.95 0.15 6.06
N SER A 85 21.88 -0.55 5.39
CA SER A 85 21.58 -1.49 4.30
C SER A 85 20.62 -2.60 4.70
N CYS A 86 20.73 -3.12 5.93
CA CYS A 86 19.84 -4.17 6.43
C CYS A 86 18.39 -3.67 6.55
N TYR A 87 18.18 -2.49 7.14
CA TYR A 87 16.86 -1.88 7.26
C TYR A 87 16.30 -1.48 5.91
N LEU A 88 17.15 -0.97 5.00
CA LEU A 88 16.77 -0.60 3.65
C LEU A 88 16.25 -1.80 2.86
N LEU A 89 16.99 -2.92 2.89
CA LEU A 89 16.58 -4.16 2.23
C LEU A 89 15.29 -4.72 2.83
N ALA A 90 15.23 -4.82 4.16
CA ALA A 90 14.07 -5.36 4.85
C ALA A 90 12.80 -4.53 4.59
N GLY A 91 12.89 -3.19 4.66
CA GLY A 91 11.78 -2.29 4.38
C GLY A 91 11.30 -2.38 2.92
N ALA A 92 12.24 -2.36 1.98
CA ALA A 92 11.93 -2.49 0.56
C ALA A 92 11.27 -3.83 0.24
N LEU A 93 11.82 -4.95 0.73
CA LEU A 93 11.26 -6.29 0.51
C LEU A 93 9.90 -6.45 1.19
N LEU A 94 9.69 -5.89 2.37
CA LEU A 94 8.40 -5.97 3.05
C LEU A 94 7.28 -5.28 2.28
N PHE A 95 7.56 -4.17 1.59
CA PHE A 95 6.61 -3.54 0.68
C PHE A 95 6.40 -4.40 -0.58
N LEU A 96 7.48 -4.83 -1.22
CA LEU A 96 7.46 -5.57 -2.49
C LEU A 96 6.86 -6.97 -2.38
N LEU A 97 7.02 -7.65 -1.25
CA LEU A 97 6.52 -9.00 -1.03
C LEU A 97 5.24 -9.03 -0.18
N GLY A 98 4.94 -7.93 0.51
CA GLY A 98 3.76 -7.75 1.36
C GLY A 98 2.68 -6.91 0.68
N ALA A 99 2.72 -5.60 0.86
CA ALA A 99 1.64 -4.69 0.45
C ALA A 99 1.37 -4.72 -1.06
N PHE A 100 2.41 -4.75 -1.88
CA PHE A 100 2.29 -4.71 -3.33
C PHE A 100 1.59 -5.95 -3.92
N PRO A 101 2.07 -7.19 -3.72
CA PRO A 101 1.42 -8.37 -4.30
C PRO A 101 0.07 -8.67 -3.66
N VAL A 102 -0.13 -8.38 -2.39
CA VAL A 102 -1.47 -8.50 -1.77
C VAL A 102 -2.47 -7.58 -2.45
N THR A 103 -2.08 -6.35 -2.81
CA THR A 103 -2.93 -5.46 -3.60
C THR A 103 -3.27 -6.07 -4.94
N MET A 104 -2.27 -6.51 -5.70
CA MET A 104 -2.46 -6.99 -7.08
C MET A 104 -3.20 -8.32 -7.16
N LEU A 105 -2.89 -9.25 -6.26
CA LEU A 105 -3.39 -10.63 -6.32
C LEU A 105 -4.67 -10.86 -5.51
N ARG A 106 -5.00 -9.98 -4.56
CA ARG A 106 -6.14 -10.15 -3.67
C ARG A 106 -7.14 -9.00 -3.74
N ASN A 107 -6.72 -7.77 -3.47
CA ASN A 107 -7.67 -6.65 -3.42
C ASN A 107 -8.16 -6.22 -4.81
N VAL A 108 -7.30 -6.18 -5.83
CA VAL A 108 -7.69 -5.82 -7.20
C VAL A 108 -8.71 -6.81 -7.80
N PRO A 109 -8.54 -8.14 -7.73
CA PRO A 109 -9.57 -9.07 -8.19
C PRO A 109 -10.91 -8.93 -7.45
N LEU A 110 -10.89 -8.69 -6.14
CA LEU A 110 -12.12 -8.42 -5.37
C LEU A 110 -12.78 -7.12 -5.82
N ASN A 111 -12.02 -6.06 -6.08
CA ASN A 111 -12.52 -4.81 -6.64
C ASN A 111 -13.20 -5.04 -8.00
N THR A 112 -12.58 -5.85 -8.88
CA THR A 112 -13.15 -6.20 -10.19
C THR A 112 -14.48 -6.95 -10.04
N GLN A 113 -14.55 -7.90 -9.10
CA GLN A 113 -15.81 -8.61 -8.83
C GLN A 113 -16.91 -7.67 -8.34
N LEU A 114 -16.58 -6.71 -7.47
CA LEU A 114 -17.55 -5.75 -6.95
C LEU A 114 -18.02 -4.76 -8.03
N THR A 115 -17.13 -4.32 -8.92
CA THR A 115 -17.49 -3.39 -10.00
C THR A 115 -18.31 -4.05 -11.12
N ALA A 116 -18.36 -5.39 -11.18
CA ALA A 116 -19.10 -6.16 -12.17
C ALA A 116 -20.56 -6.46 -11.76
N VAL A 117 -21.00 -6.03 -10.58
CA VAL A 117 -22.38 -6.30 -10.12
C VAL A 117 -23.23 -5.05 -10.09
N THR A 118 -24.54 -5.24 -10.33
CA THR A 118 -25.56 -4.20 -10.17
C THR A 118 -25.87 -4.03 -8.67
N PRO A 119 -25.79 -2.82 -8.11
CA PRO A 119 -25.86 -2.59 -6.66
C PRO A 119 -27.15 -3.10 -5.97
N ASP A 120 -28.30 -2.94 -6.60
CA ASP A 120 -29.63 -3.32 -6.08
C ASP A 120 -29.97 -4.81 -6.26
N SER A 121 -29.14 -5.55 -7.02
CA SER A 121 -29.37 -6.97 -7.32
C SER A 121 -29.12 -7.89 -6.12
N LYS A 122 -29.79 -9.07 -6.13
CA LYS A 122 -29.50 -10.15 -5.16
C LYS A 122 -28.01 -10.55 -5.22
N LYS A 123 -27.48 -10.71 -6.44
CA LYS A 123 -26.05 -11.02 -6.67
C LYS A 123 -25.13 -9.94 -6.08
N GLY A 124 -25.50 -8.67 -6.22
CA GLY A 124 -24.77 -7.55 -5.64
C GLY A 124 -24.65 -7.66 -4.11
N ARG A 125 -25.77 -7.94 -3.42
CA ARG A 125 -25.79 -8.14 -1.96
C ARG A 125 -24.90 -9.30 -1.51
N ASP A 126 -24.92 -10.42 -2.22
CA ASP A 126 -24.12 -11.60 -1.90
C ASP A 126 -22.61 -11.34 -2.13
N VAL A 127 -22.28 -10.63 -3.21
CA VAL A 127 -20.89 -10.19 -3.49
C VAL A 127 -20.42 -9.21 -2.42
N TRP A 128 -21.24 -8.23 -2.04
CA TRP A 128 -20.90 -7.23 -1.02
C TRP A 128 -20.55 -7.86 0.33
N LYS A 129 -21.37 -8.79 0.79
CA LYS A 129 -21.12 -9.52 2.06
C LYS A 129 -19.76 -10.22 2.07
N ARG A 130 -19.43 -10.93 0.97
CA ARG A 130 -18.13 -11.60 0.82
C ARG A 130 -16.98 -10.59 0.67
N PHE A 131 -17.22 -9.51 -0.07
CA PHE A 131 -16.24 -8.45 -0.27
C PHE A 131 -15.81 -7.83 1.06
N GLN A 132 -16.74 -7.42 1.91
CA GLN A 132 -16.42 -6.80 3.19
C GLN A 132 -15.50 -7.68 4.06
N ALA A 133 -15.79 -8.97 4.16
CA ALA A 133 -14.98 -9.91 4.95
C ALA A 133 -13.58 -10.12 4.33
N SER A 134 -13.53 -10.52 3.06
CA SER A 134 -12.27 -10.90 2.41
C SER A 134 -11.38 -9.70 2.10
N TRP A 135 -11.95 -8.62 1.54
CA TRP A 135 -11.19 -7.44 1.18
C TRP A 135 -10.61 -6.75 2.43
N GLY A 136 -11.40 -6.68 3.50
CA GLY A 136 -10.97 -6.10 4.77
C GLY A 136 -9.77 -6.84 5.37
N MET A 137 -9.82 -8.18 5.40
CA MET A 137 -8.70 -9.01 5.88
C MET A 137 -7.41 -8.73 5.11
N TRP A 138 -7.46 -8.75 3.78
CA TRP A 138 -6.29 -8.46 2.95
C TRP A 138 -5.82 -7.02 3.09
N ASN A 139 -6.76 -6.07 3.33
CA ASN A 139 -6.39 -4.69 3.61
C ASN A 139 -5.64 -4.53 4.94
N HIS A 140 -5.99 -5.28 5.99
CA HIS A 140 -5.22 -5.28 7.24
C HIS A 140 -3.77 -5.74 7.02
N ILE A 141 -3.56 -6.77 6.21
CA ILE A 141 -2.21 -7.25 5.86
C ILE A 141 -1.43 -6.13 5.14
N ARG A 142 -2.05 -5.45 4.16
CA ARG A 142 -1.40 -4.31 3.48
C ARG A 142 -1.07 -3.18 4.44
N THR A 143 -1.95 -2.87 5.37
CA THR A 143 -1.74 -1.83 6.37
C THR A 143 -0.51 -2.12 7.21
N VAL A 144 -0.44 -3.33 7.78
CA VAL A 144 0.67 -3.73 8.66
C VAL A 144 1.99 -3.76 7.88
N THR A 145 2.01 -4.39 6.71
CA THR A 145 3.23 -4.52 5.92
C THR A 145 3.74 -3.17 5.40
N ALA A 146 2.84 -2.26 5.00
CA ALA A 146 3.23 -0.91 4.55
C ALA A 146 3.72 -0.03 5.72
N LEU A 147 3.10 -0.11 6.91
CA LEU A 147 3.57 0.60 8.11
C LEU A 147 4.95 0.13 8.55
N LEU A 148 5.16 -1.18 8.60
CA LEU A 148 6.46 -1.76 8.97
C LEU A 148 7.53 -1.44 7.91
N ALA A 149 7.18 -1.46 6.61
CA ALA A 149 8.09 -1.04 5.55
C ALA A 149 8.51 0.41 5.73
N CYS A 150 7.56 1.32 5.99
CA CYS A 150 7.83 2.73 6.28
C CYS A 150 8.77 2.89 7.47
N ALA A 151 8.50 2.22 8.59
CA ALA A 151 9.33 2.28 9.79
C ALA A 151 10.77 1.82 9.52
N LEU A 152 10.95 0.72 8.79
CA LEU A 152 12.27 0.21 8.43
C LEU A 152 13.03 1.17 7.49
N LEU A 153 12.35 1.80 6.52
CA LEU A 153 12.96 2.81 5.66
C LEU A 153 13.38 4.06 6.45
N ILE A 154 12.61 4.47 7.46
CA ILE A 154 12.99 5.57 8.37
C ILE A 154 14.22 5.17 9.20
N LEU A 155 14.28 3.95 9.72
CA LEU A 155 15.48 3.45 10.43
C LEU A 155 16.70 3.41 9.52
N ALA A 156 16.53 3.02 8.25
CA ALA A 156 17.61 3.09 7.25
C ALA A 156 18.13 4.52 7.08
N LEU A 157 17.24 5.52 6.98
CA LEU A 157 17.65 6.93 6.91
C LEU A 157 18.40 7.40 8.16
N ALA A 158 17.98 6.96 9.35
CA ALA A 158 18.65 7.31 10.60
C ALA A 158 20.08 6.75 10.65
N GLU A 159 20.28 5.52 10.21
CA GLU A 159 21.62 4.90 10.13
C GLU A 159 22.51 5.51 9.03
N MET A 160 21.94 5.94 7.90
CA MET A 160 22.68 6.62 6.82
C MET A 160 23.23 7.97 7.27
N GLY A 161 22.61 8.60 8.29
CA GLY A 161 22.92 9.98 8.69
C GLY A 161 22.53 11.00 7.62
N ASN A 162 22.87 12.28 7.87
CA ASN A 162 22.56 13.35 6.91
C ASN A 162 23.73 13.53 5.91
N PRO A 163 23.60 13.08 4.65
CA PRO A 163 24.66 13.21 3.65
C PRO A 163 24.86 14.64 3.12
N PHE A 164 24.04 15.60 3.58
CA PHE A 164 24.11 17.03 3.23
C PHE A 164 24.72 17.89 4.35
N ALA A 165 24.97 17.33 5.53
CA ALA A 165 25.63 18.01 6.65
C ALA A 165 27.15 17.99 6.43
N ARG A 166 27.65 18.87 5.55
CA ARG A 166 29.10 19.15 5.37
C ARG A 166 29.34 20.61 5.47
#